data_91eb2cc881acdbd9a68b941a1a3cc995
#
_entry.id   91eb2cc881acdbd9a68b941a1a3cc995
#
_cell.length_a   1.000
_cell.length_b   1.000
_cell.length_c   1.000
_cell.angle_alpha   90.00
_cell.angle_beta   90.00
_cell.angle_gamma   90.00
#
_symmetry.space_group_name_H-M   'P 1'
#
loop_
_entity.id
_entity.type
_entity.pdbx_description
1 polymer ?
#
loop_
_entity_poly.entity_id
_entity_poly.type
_entity_poly.pdbx_seq_one_letter_code
_entity_poly.pdbx_strand_id
1 'polypeptide(L)'
;MTCTRRKLLSRSQRQAAILRGAATAFATKGFAGTAMEEVAAASGITKEIVYRHFASKEELYRAVLDGAVQSLKAEFAQARQRSQSGAGIRSLLAVGRAHPEALRLLLVHAAREPEFADYAHDVRSRVINRVFQRRKHDDPLFRRWAVEVAVSHVWDAVLTWLDIGDPARDEEFARRCIAGVNALWAAWNAPLT
;
A
#
# COMPACT_ATOMS: atom_id res chain seq x y z
N MET A 1 -36.70 -23.64 -12.89
CA MET A 1 -36.32 -22.49 -12.04
C MET A 1 -35.34 -22.99 -10.97
N THR A 2 -34.05 -22.90 -11.21
CA THR A 2 -33.00 -23.34 -10.28
C THR A 2 -32.72 -22.21 -9.30
N CYS A 3 -33.22 -22.36 -8.07
CA CYS A 3 -32.94 -21.47 -6.96
C CYS A 3 -31.45 -21.63 -6.56
N THR A 4 -30.60 -20.73 -7.01
CA THR A 4 -29.19 -20.73 -6.64
C THR A 4 -29.09 -20.38 -5.15
N ARG A 5 -28.85 -21.38 -4.32
CA ARG A 5 -28.68 -21.25 -2.87
C ARG A 5 -27.51 -20.31 -2.60
N ARG A 6 -27.78 -19.06 -2.20
CA ARG A 6 -26.80 -18.05 -1.85
C ARG A 6 -25.92 -18.60 -0.73
N LYS A 7 -24.68 -18.99 -1.05
CA LYS A 7 -23.73 -19.55 -0.07
C LYS A 7 -23.45 -18.49 0.98
N LEU A 8 -23.84 -18.74 2.23
CA LEU A 8 -23.59 -17.82 3.33
C LEU A 8 -22.08 -17.65 3.54
N LEU A 9 -21.60 -16.42 3.42
CA LEU A 9 -20.19 -16.09 3.67
C LEU A 9 -19.83 -16.40 5.12
N SER A 10 -18.63 -16.94 5.36
CA SER A 10 -18.07 -17.05 6.70
C SER A 10 -17.82 -15.67 7.31
N ARG A 11 -17.57 -15.58 8.62
CA ARG A 11 -17.23 -14.31 9.29
C ARG A 11 -15.99 -13.66 8.66
N SER A 12 -14.95 -14.42 8.37
CA SER A 12 -13.72 -13.93 7.74
C SER A 12 -13.94 -13.47 6.29
N GLN A 13 -14.77 -14.20 5.53
CA GLN A 13 -15.13 -13.80 4.16
C GLN A 13 -15.94 -12.49 4.14
N ARG A 14 -16.87 -12.30 5.09
CA ARG A 14 -17.61 -11.05 5.24
C ARG A 14 -16.68 -9.90 5.58
N GLN A 15 -15.78 -10.08 6.55
CA GLN A 15 -14.80 -9.06 6.91
C GLN A 15 -13.92 -8.66 5.71
N ALA A 16 -13.42 -9.63 4.95
CA ALA A 16 -12.65 -9.36 3.75
C ALA A 16 -13.46 -8.62 2.66
N ALA A 17 -14.74 -8.95 2.51
CA ALA A 17 -15.63 -8.24 1.58
C ALA A 17 -15.88 -6.79 2.02
N ILE A 18 -16.10 -6.56 3.33
CA ILE A 18 -16.28 -5.22 3.90
C ILE A 18 -15.01 -4.39 3.68
N LEU A 19 -13.83 -4.92 3.97
CA LEU A 19 -12.55 -4.19 3.79
C LEU A 19 -12.31 -3.83 2.33
N ARG A 20 -12.62 -4.70 1.36
CA ARG A 20 -12.51 -4.38 -0.06
C ARG A 20 -13.50 -3.29 -0.48
N GLY A 21 -14.78 -3.42 -0.11
CA GLY A 21 -15.80 -2.41 -0.41
C GLY A 21 -15.47 -1.06 0.22
N ALA A 22 -14.96 -1.06 1.46
CA ALA A 22 -14.48 0.14 2.13
C ALA A 22 -13.30 0.79 1.40
N ALA A 23 -12.31 0.01 0.97
CA ALA A 23 -11.18 0.53 0.21
C ALA A 23 -11.65 1.23 -1.07
N THR A 24 -12.58 0.64 -1.82
CA THR A 24 -13.16 1.23 -3.03
C THR A 24 -13.94 2.53 -2.71
N ALA A 25 -14.81 2.51 -1.69
CA ALA A 25 -15.60 3.68 -1.32
C ALA A 25 -14.70 4.86 -0.87
N PHE A 26 -13.75 4.60 0.02
CA PHE A 26 -12.82 5.62 0.50
C PHE A 26 -11.88 6.14 -0.60
N ALA A 27 -11.40 5.30 -1.50
CA ALA A 27 -10.55 5.73 -2.61
C ALA A 27 -11.30 6.66 -3.59
N THR A 28 -12.62 6.48 -3.72
CA THR A 28 -13.45 7.27 -4.65
C THR A 28 -13.87 8.62 -4.07
N LYS A 29 -14.22 8.68 -2.78
CA LYS A 29 -14.85 9.86 -2.15
C LYS A 29 -14.04 10.48 -1.02
N GLY A 30 -12.90 9.91 -0.67
CA GLY A 30 -12.14 10.27 0.53
C GLY A 30 -12.79 9.78 1.82
N PHE A 31 -12.08 9.92 2.94
CA PHE A 31 -12.59 9.51 4.25
C PHE A 31 -13.82 10.34 4.65
N ALA A 32 -13.73 11.67 4.58
CA ALA A 32 -14.82 12.57 4.99
C ALA A 32 -16.10 12.35 4.15
N GLY A 33 -15.95 12.19 2.83
CA GLY A 33 -17.07 12.08 1.88
C GLY A 33 -17.74 10.70 1.83
N THR A 34 -17.22 9.69 2.52
CA THR A 34 -17.76 8.32 2.50
C THR A 34 -18.69 8.07 3.68
N ALA A 35 -19.90 7.57 3.41
CA ALA A 35 -20.84 7.08 4.41
C ALA A 35 -20.73 5.54 4.59
N MET A 36 -21.10 5.03 5.76
CA MET A 36 -21.10 3.58 6.05
C MET A 36 -22.10 2.80 5.17
N GLU A 37 -23.15 3.44 4.73
CA GLU A 37 -24.12 2.92 3.77
C GLU A 37 -23.51 2.64 2.40
N GLU A 38 -22.59 3.48 1.96
CA GLU A 38 -21.88 3.31 0.70
C GLU A 38 -20.88 2.15 0.77
N VAL A 39 -20.22 2.00 1.93
CA VAL A 39 -19.38 0.82 2.19
C VAL A 39 -20.22 -0.46 2.17
N ALA A 40 -21.39 -0.46 2.79
CA ALA A 40 -22.30 -1.57 2.79
C ALA A 40 -22.71 -1.96 1.35
N ALA A 41 -23.11 -0.96 0.54
CA ALA A 41 -23.44 -1.15 -0.87
C ALA A 41 -22.25 -1.70 -1.68
N ALA A 42 -21.06 -1.11 -1.54
CA ALA A 42 -19.85 -1.53 -2.26
C ALA A 42 -19.37 -2.93 -1.86
N SER A 43 -19.61 -3.35 -0.62
CA SER A 43 -19.25 -4.70 -0.13
C SER A 43 -20.29 -5.78 -0.43
N GLY A 44 -21.51 -5.42 -0.83
CA GLY A 44 -22.65 -6.33 -0.95
C GLY A 44 -23.10 -6.91 0.39
N ILE A 45 -22.80 -6.20 1.49
CA ILE A 45 -23.10 -6.58 2.89
C ILE A 45 -24.06 -5.55 3.47
N THR A 46 -25.01 -5.97 4.33
CA THR A 46 -25.96 -5.02 4.94
C THR A 46 -25.27 -4.12 5.97
N LYS A 47 -25.80 -2.90 6.15
CA LYS A 47 -25.27 -1.90 7.07
C LYS A 47 -25.11 -2.46 8.50
N GLU A 48 -26.11 -3.20 8.98
CA GLU A 48 -26.11 -3.81 10.32
C GLU A 48 -24.94 -4.79 10.49
N ILE A 49 -24.62 -5.54 9.43
CA ILE A 49 -23.49 -6.47 9.46
C ILE A 49 -22.17 -5.70 9.43
N VAL A 50 -22.07 -4.60 8.66
CA VAL A 50 -20.87 -3.74 8.67
C VAL A 50 -20.62 -3.20 10.07
N TYR A 51 -21.64 -2.63 10.72
CA TYR A 51 -21.51 -2.12 12.11
C TYR A 51 -21.23 -3.20 13.15
N ARG A 52 -21.62 -4.46 12.89
CA ARG A 52 -21.24 -5.59 13.77
C ARG A 52 -19.75 -5.93 13.68
N HIS A 53 -19.09 -5.61 12.56
CA HIS A 53 -17.66 -5.85 12.34
C HIS A 53 -16.80 -4.66 12.73
N PHE A 54 -17.30 -3.44 12.52
CA PHE A 54 -16.57 -2.19 12.74
C PHE A 54 -17.49 -1.16 13.39
N ALA A 55 -17.15 -0.73 14.60
CA ALA A 55 -18.01 0.17 15.39
C ALA A 55 -18.07 1.60 14.79
N SER A 56 -17.06 2.01 14.02
CA SER A 56 -17.03 3.34 13.41
C SER A 56 -16.37 3.34 12.03
N LYS A 57 -16.54 4.44 11.30
CA LYS A 57 -15.89 4.68 10.01
C LYS A 57 -14.36 4.78 10.17
N GLU A 58 -13.90 5.38 11.25
CA GLU A 58 -12.48 5.52 11.61
C GLU A 58 -11.84 4.15 11.85
N GLU A 59 -12.52 3.28 12.60
CA GLU A 59 -12.06 1.91 12.83
C GLU A 59 -11.94 1.14 11.51
N LEU A 60 -12.95 1.27 10.64
CA LEU A 60 -12.97 0.62 9.35
C LEU A 60 -11.85 1.14 8.43
N TYR A 61 -11.66 2.46 8.36
CA TYR A 61 -10.58 3.06 7.55
C TYR A 61 -9.20 2.59 8.04
N ARG A 62 -8.98 2.63 9.36
CA ARG A 62 -7.75 2.11 9.97
C ARG A 62 -7.54 0.63 9.64
N ALA A 63 -8.57 -0.19 9.70
CA ALA A 63 -8.47 -1.60 9.37
C ALA A 63 -8.10 -1.84 7.89
N VAL A 64 -8.56 -0.99 6.96
CA VAL A 64 -8.13 -1.03 5.55
C VAL A 64 -6.62 -0.71 5.44
N LEU A 65 -6.15 0.34 6.11
CA LEU A 65 -4.73 0.70 6.12
C LEU A 65 -3.86 -0.40 6.75
N ASP A 66 -4.29 -0.95 7.88
CA ASP A 66 -3.60 -2.06 8.57
C ASP A 66 -3.53 -3.30 7.68
N GLY A 67 -4.60 -3.61 6.96
CA GLY A 67 -4.63 -4.70 5.98
C GLY A 67 -3.58 -4.52 4.87
N ALA A 68 -3.46 -3.31 4.32
CA ALA A 68 -2.44 -2.99 3.33
C ALA A 68 -1.02 -3.14 3.89
N VAL A 69 -0.78 -2.64 5.12
CA VAL A 69 0.52 -2.78 5.80
C VAL A 69 0.87 -4.24 6.07
N GLN A 70 -0.08 -5.06 6.50
CA GLN A 70 0.15 -6.49 6.75
C GLN A 70 0.44 -7.24 5.44
N SER A 71 -0.29 -6.94 4.36
CA SER A 71 -0.02 -7.52 3.04
C SER A 71 1.37 -7.15 2.54
N LEU A 72 1.79 -5.88 2.67
CA LEU A 72 3.15 -5.45 2.33
C LEU A 72 4.24 -6.18 3.14
N LYS A 73 4.01 -6.39 4.44
CA LYS A 73 4.94 -7.14 5.30
C LYS A 73 5.06 -8.61 4.87
N ALA A 74 3.94 -9.25 4.56
CA ALA A 74 3.89 -10.64 4.13
C ALA A 74 4.64 -10.83 2.80
N GLU A 75 4.32 -10.01 1.79
CA GLU A 75 4.99 -10.05 0.47
C GLU A 75 6.48 -9.74 0.58
N PHE A 76 6.86 -8.77 1.42
CA PHE A 76 8.27 -8.46 1.68
C PHE A 76 9.03 -9.64 2.31
N ALA A 77 8.40 -10.34 3.26
CA ALA A 77 8.99 -11.52 3.87
C ALA A 77 9.20 -12.64 2.85
N GLN A 78 8.19 -12.91 2.01
CA GLN A 78 8.28 -13.91 0.94
C GLN A 78 9.37 -13.58 -0.09
N ALA A 79 9.42 -12.32 -0.57
CA ALA A 79 10.44 -11.89 -1.51
C ALA A 79 11.86 -12.04 -0.93
N ARG A 80 12.02 -11.78 0.36
CA ARG A 80 13.30 -12.00 1.07
C ARG A 80 13.67 -13.47 1.19
N GLN A 81 12.71 -14.33 1.52
CA GLN A 81 12.95 -15.79 1.59
C GLN A 81 13.41 -16.36 0.25
N ARG A 82 12.89 -15.82 -0.86
CA ARG A 82 13.31 -16.19 -2.22
C ARG A 82 14.61 -15.51 -2.66
N SER A 83 15.31 -14.79 -1.76
CA SER A 83 16.54 -14.03 -2.06
C SER A 83 16.40 -13.05 -3.23
N GLN A 84 15.20 -12.53 -3.47
CA GLN A 84 14.92 -11.63 -4.57
C GLN A 84 15.44 -10.22 -4.27
N SER A 85 16.20 -9.66 -5.19
CA SER A 85 16.59 -8.25 -5.13
C SER A 85 15.37 -7.35 -5.25
N GLY A 86 15.41 -6.17 -4.61
CA GLY A 86 14.30 -5.20 -4.68
C GLY A 86 13.01 -5.69 -4.01
N ALA A 87 13.10 -6.46 -2.93
CA ALA A 87 11.95 -7.01 -2.21
C ALA A 87 10.87 -5.96 -1.90
N GLY A 88 11.25 -4.70 -1.60
CA GLY A 88 10.29 -3.61 -1.37
C GLY A 88 9.47 -3.25 -2.61
N ILE A 89 10.12 -3.13 -3.77
CA ILE A 89 9.44 -2.81 -5.05
C ILE A 89 8.48 -3.94 -5.43
N ARG A 90 8.93 -5.19 -5.33
CA ARG A 90 8.13 -6.38 -5.63
C ARG A 90 6.91 -6.50 -4.72
N SER A 91 7.08 -6.21 -3.44
CA SER A 91 5.98 -6.22 -2.46
C SER A 91 4.93 -5.14 -2.79
N LEU A 92 5.37 -3.94 -3.16
CA LEU A 92 4.46 -2.86 -3.58
C LEU A 92 3.68 -3.24 -4.83
N LEU A 93 4.34 -3.84 -5.83
CA LEU A 93 3.67 -4.33 -7.04
C LEU A 93 2.65 -5.43 -6.73
N ALA A 94 3.04 -6.44 -5.96
CA ALA A 94 2.16 -7.55 -5.62
C ALA A 94 0.90 -7.07 -4.86
N VAL A 95 1.09 -6.21 -3.85
CA VAL A 95 -0.04 -5.64 -3.09
C VAL A 95 -0.86 -4.69 -3.96
N GLY A 96 -0.21 -3.88 -4.81
CA GLY A 96 -0.92 -2.96 -5.70
C GLY A 96 -1.77 -3.68 -6.76
N ARG A 97 -1.32 -4.83 -7.27
CA ARG A 97 -2.13 -5.65 -8.17
C ARG A 97 -3.28 -6.37 -7.46
N ALA A 98 -3.06 -6.81 -6.22
CA ALA A 98 -4.09 -7.51 -5.45
C ALA A 98 -5.11 -6.55 -4.78
N HIS A 99 -4.66 -5.37 -4.34
CA HIS A 99 -5.43 -4.44 -3.52
C HIS A 99 -5.09 -2.98 -3.88
N PRO A 100 -5.35 -2.53 -5.14
CA PRO A 100 -4.90 -1.24 -5.63
C PRO A 100 -5.44 -0.05 -4.81
N GLU A 101 -6.72 -0.08 -4.44
CA GLU A 101 -7.35 1.00 -3.69
C GLU A 101 -6.75 1.10 -2.27
N ALA A 102 -6.56 -0.03 -1.58
CA ALA A 102 -5.99 -0.05 -0.24
C ALA A 102 -4.54 0.44 -0.22
N LEU A 103 -3.75 0.09 -1.25
CA LEU A 103 -2.39 0.61 -1.38
C LEU A 103 -2.39 2.12 -1.62
N ARG A 104 -3.26 2.64 -2.49
CA ARG A 104 -3.39 4.09 -2.74
C ARG A 104 -3.83 4.85 -1.50
N LEU A 105 -4.80 4.31 -0.75
CA LEU A 105 -5.22 4.90 0.52
C LEU A 105 -4.03 5.04 1.46
N LEU A 106 -3.22 3.99 1.60
CA LEU A 106 -2.06 3.99 2.50
C LEU A 106 -0.96 4.97 2.05
N LEU A 107 -0.61 4.98 0.76
CA LEU A 107 0.57 5.73 0.28
C LEU A 107 0.27 7.18 -0.09
N VAL A 108 -0.99 7.51 -0.43
CA VAL A 108 -1.36 8.82 -0.99
C VAL A 108 -2.41 9.53 -0.13
N HIS A 109 -3.52 8.85 0.20
CA HIS A 109 -4.67 9.53 0.79
C HIS A 109 -4.53 9.72 2.31
N ALA A 110 -4.09 8.69 3.04
CA ALA A 110 -4.05 8.72 4.50
C ALA A 110 -3.22 9.89 5.08
N ALA A 111 -2.15 10.32 4.38
CA ALA A 111 -1.35 11.47 4.82
C ALA A 111 -2.08 12.83 4.68
N ARG A 112 -3.18 12.86 3.92
CA ARG A 112 -4.00 14.07 3.70
C ARG A 112 -5.23 14.13 4.60
N GLU A 113 -5.54 13.03 5.27
CA GLU A 113 -6.66 12.95 6.21
C GLU A 113 -6.12 13.23 7.61
N PRO A 114 -6.57 14.32 8.28
CA PRO A 114 -6.02 14.73 9.59
C PRO A 114 -5.99 13.61 10.63
N GLU A 115 -7.03 12.77 10.65
CA GLU A 115 -7.18 11.67 11.61
C GLU A 115 -6.18 10.52 11.38
N PHE A 116 -5.58 10.45 10.18
CA PHE A 116 -4.69 9.36 9.76
C PHE A 116 -3.30 9.82 9.33
N ALA A 117 -3.03 11.12 9.34
CA ALA A 117 -1.75 11.69 8.91
C ALA A 117 -0.58 11.12 9.73
N ASP A 118 -0.71 11.04 11.05
CA ASP A 118 0.30 10.47 11.94
C ASP A 118 0.53 8.99 11.65
N TYR A 119 -0.54 8.23 11.39
CA TYR A 119 -0.41 6.82 11.01
C TYR A 119 0.38 6.65 9.71
N ALA A 120 0.05 7.43 8.69
CA ALA A 120 0.75 7.39 7.40
C ALA A 120 2.22 7.82 7.55
N HIS A 121 2.48 8.86 8.35
CA HIS A 121 3.83 9.32 8.66
C HIS A 121 4.65 8.23 9.36
N ASP A 122 4.09 7.55 10.35
CA ASP A 122 4.72 6.44 11.05
C ASP A 122 5.08 5.28 10.12
N VAL A 123 4.16 4.90 9.22
CA VAL A 123 4.42 3.85 8.23
C VAL A 123 5.58 4.26 7.32
N ARG A 124 5.56 5.49 6.79
CA ARG A 124 6.62 6.04 5.94
C ARG A 124 7.97 6.06 6.68
N SER A 125 7.99 6.58 7.89
CA SER A 125 9.20 6.71 8.72
C SER A 125 9.85 5.35 9.00
N ARG A 126 9.06 4.30 9.25
CA ARG A 126 9.57 2.93 9.42
C ARG A 126 10.24 2.40 8.15
N VAL A 127 9.68 2.69 6.98
CA VAL A 127 10.29 2.30 5.69
C VAL A 127 11.61 3.05 5.49
N ILE A 128 11.61 4.38 5.66
CA ILE A 128 12.79 5.24 5.52
C ILE A 128 13.90 4.79 6.47
N ASN A 129 13.60 4.58 7.74
CA ASN A 129 14.58 4.14 8.74
C ASN A 129 15.19 2.77 8.37
N ARG A 130 14.38 1.83 7.87
CA ARG A 130 14.85 0.52 7.40
C ARG A 130 15.80 0.63 6.21
N VAL A 131 15.51 1.51 5.25
CA VAL A 131 16.38 1.77 4.10
C VAL A 131 17.64 2.49 4.55
N PHE A 132 17.50 3.49 5.42
CA PHE A 132 18.61 4.26 6.00
C PHE A 132 19.66 3.37 6.68
N GLN A 133 19.23 2.37 7.46
CA GLN A 133 20.15 1.43 8.12
C GLN A 133 20.96 0.55 7.14
N ARG A 134 20.51 0.40 5.91
CA ARG A 134 21.13 -0.46 4.90
C ARG A 134 21.98 0.29 3.88
N ARG A 135 21.81 1.59 3.79
CA ARG A 135 22.56 2.44 2.87
C ARG A 135 23.64 3.19 3.64
N LYS A 136 24.81 3.37 3.03
CA LYS A 136 25.92 4.09 3.63
C LYS A 136 26.20 5.35 2.82
N HIS A 137 26.55 6.41 3.49
CA HIS A 137 27.05 7.67 2.95
C HIS A 137 27.81 8.37 4.07
N ASP A 138 28.90 9.03 3.77
CA ASP A 138 29.77 9.65 4.78
C ASP A 138 29.09 10.87 5.42
N ASP A 139 28.30 11.62 4.64
CA ASP A 139 27.50 12.73 5.16
C ASP A 139 26.10 12.23 5.58
N PRO A 140 25.74 12.35 6.88
CA PRO A 140 24.44 11.92 7.38
C PRO A 140 23.25 12.69 6.79
N LEU A 141 23.42 13.98 6.46
CA LEU A 141 22.37 14.82 5.87
C LEU A 141 22.06 14.36 4.44
N PHE A 142 23.08 14.22 3.59
CA PHE A 142 22.89 13.70 2.23
C PHE A 142 22.37 12.26 2.24
N ARG A 143 22.83 11.43 3.17
CA ARG A 143 22.29 10.09 3.35
C ARG A 143 20.77 10.13 3.64
N ARG A 144 20.33 10.99 4.55
CA ARG A 144 18.91 11.13 4.89
C ARG A 144 18.11 11.62 3.68
N TRP A 145 18.56 12.68 3.02
CA TRP A 145 17.93 13.21 1.81
C TRP A 145 17.80 12.14 0.72
N ALA A 146 18.88 11.45 0.39
CA ALA A 146 18.91 10.44 -0.67
C ALA A 146 17.93 9.27 -0.37
N VAL A 147 17.84 8.83 0.88
CA VAL A 147 16.87 7.79 1.28
C VAL A 147 15.44 8.28 1.16
N GLU A 148 15.13 9.50 1.59
CA GLU A 148 13.78 10.10 1.46
C GLU A 148 13.37 10.18 -0.02
N VAL A 149 14.24 10.70 -0.88
CA VAL A 149 13.99 10.83 -2.31
C VAL A 149 13.84 9.46 -2.97
N ALA A 150 14.71 8.50 -2.65
CA ALA A 150 14.63 7.15 -3.21
C ALA A 150 13.32 6.42 -2.83
N VAL A 151 12.85 6.57 -1.58
CA VAL A 151 11.57 5.98 -1.14
C VAL A 151 10.40 6.64 -1.86
N SER A 152 10.39 7.98 -1.98
CA SER A 152 9.35 8.70 -2.73
C SER A 152 9.32 8.26 -4.19
N HIS A 153 10.48 8.25 -4.85
CA HIS A 153 10.62 7.83 -6.25
C HIS A 153 10.08 6.40 -6.48
N VAL A 154 10.41 5.46 -5.59
CA VAL A 154 9.91 4.08 -5.71
C VAL A 154 8.39 4.03 -5.57
N TRP A 155 7.81 4.75 -4.61
CA TRP A 155 6.37 4.77 -4.43
C TRP A 155 5.64 5.35 -5.64
N ASP A 156 6.11 6.49 -6.14
CA ASP A 156 5.53 7.14 -7.32
C ASP A 156 5.71 6.29 -8.58
N ALA A 157 6.89 5.70 -8.78
CA ALA A 157 7.16 4.82 -9.92
C ALA A 157 6.25 3.60 -9.93
N VAL A 158 6.04 2.95 -8.76
CA VAL A 158 5.14 1.79 -8.64
C VAL A 158 3.69 2.21 -8.88
N LEU A 159 3.22 3.30 -8.26
CA LEU A 159 1.84 3.77 -8.46
C LEU A 159 1.59 4.13 -9.93
N THR A 160 2.51 4.84 -10.58
CA THR A 160 2.44 5.15 -12.01
C THR A 160 2.38 3.87 -12.86
N TRP A 161 3.24 2.88 -12.54
CA TRP A 161 3.23 1.61 -13.28
C TRP A 161 1.93 0.83 -13.08
N LEU A 162 1.34 0.85 -11.90
CA LEU A 162 0.05 0.22 -11.64
C LEU A 162 -1.07 0.84 -12.47
N ASP A 163 -0.96 2.13 -12.84
CA ASP A 163 -1.95 2.84 -13.65
C ASP A 163 -1.81 2.56 -15.16
N ILE A 164 -0.57 2.56 -15.67
CA ILE A 164 -0.32 2.55 -17.13
C ILE A 164 0.36 1.27 -17.60
N GLY A 165 0.91 0.46 -16.69
CA GLY A 165 1.76 -0.68 -17.00
C GLY A 165 0.98 -1.98 -17.23
N ASP A 166 1.51 -2.80 -18.14
CA ASP A 166 1.03 -4.16 -18.39
C ASP A 166 1.48 -5.09 -17.24
N PRO A 167 0.55 -5.79 -16.55
CA PRO A 167 0.89 -6.76 -15.52
C PRO A 167 1.86 -7.87 -15.98
N ALA A 168 1.81 -8.27 -17.25
CA ALA A 168 2.72 -9.26 -17.82
C ALA A 168 4.19 -8.78 -17.81
N ARG A 169 4.42 -7.47 -17.68
CA ARG A 169 5.75 -6.85 -17.66
C ARG A 169 6.18 -6.36 -16.28
N ASP A 170 5.47 -6.73 -15.22
CA ASP A 170 5.80 -6.32 -13.84
C ASP A 170 7.22 -6.70 -13.43
N GLU A 171 7.71 -7.86 -13.84
CA GLU A 171 9.08 -8.29 -13.57
C GLU A 171 10.13 -7.44 -14.30
N GLU A 172 9.87 -7.06 -15.54
CA GLU A 172 10.73 -6.15 -16.29
C GLU A 172 10.76 -4.78 -15.63
N PHE A 173 9.59 -4.24 -15.25
CA PHE A 173 9.50 -2.98 -14.52
C PHE A 173 10.30 -3.05 -13.21
N ALA A 174 10.11 -4.09 -12.39
CA ALA A 174 10.82 -4.24 -11.13
C ALA A 174 12.34 -4.19 -11.33
N ARG A 175 12.88 -4.91 -12.32
CA ARG A 175 14.31 -4.88 -12.64
C ARG A 175 14.80 -3.49 -13.05
N ARG A 176 14.05 -2.80 -13.93
CA ARG A 176 14.39 -1.43 -14.37
C ARG A 176 14.33 -0.42 -13.21
N CYS A 177 13.30 -0.49 -12.38
CA CYS A 177 13.15 0.37 -11.20
C CYS A 177 14.30 0.15 -10.19
N ILE A 178 14.68 -1.11 -9.93
CA ILE A 178 15.83 -1.44 -9.06
C ILE A 178 17.12 -0.86 -9.65
N ALA A 179 17.37 -1.05 -10.95
CA ALA A 179 18.56 -0.54 -11.63
C ALA A 179 18.60 1.00 -11.57
N GLY A 180 17.47 1.68 -11.82
CA GLY A 180 17.37 3.14 -11.74
C GLY A 180 17.69 3.69 -10.35
N VAL A 181 17.09 3.10 -9.31
CA VAL A 181 17.35 3.50 -7.91
C VAL A 181 18.82 3.28 -7.53
N ASN A 182 19.43 2.19 -7.99
CA ASN A 182 20.86 1.94 -7.72
C ASN A 182 21.77 2.92 -8.48
N ALA A 183 21.41 3.30 -9.70
CA ALA A 183 22.14 4.31 -10.48
C ALA A 183 22.04 5.70 -9.83
N LEU A 184 20.84 6.11 -9.39
CA LEU A 184 20.66 7.35 -8.63
C LEU A 184 21.51 7.34 -7.35
N TRP A 185 21.48 6.24 -6.61
CA TRP A 185 22.30 6.11 -5.40
C TRP A 185 23.79 6.22 -5.69
N ALA A 186 24.28 5.59 -6.74
CA ALA A 186 25.68 5.67 -7.16
C ALA A 186 26.05 7.11 -7.54
N ALA A 187 25.21 7.81 -8.30
CA ALA A 187 25.43 9.20 -8.68
C ALA A 187 25.47 10.14 -7.47
N TRP A 188 24.60 9.95 -6.51
CA TRP A 188 24.56 10.78 -5.28
C TRP A 188 25.73 10.54 -4.34
N ASN A 189 26.43 9.40 -4.46
CA ASN A 189 27.61 9.07 -3.68
C ASN A 189 28.93 9.35 -4.44
N ALA A 190 28.86 9.80 -5.70
CA ALA A 190 30.04 10.14 -6.46
C ALA A 190 30.70 11.42 -5.90
N PRO A 191 32.05 11.51 -5.89
CA PRO A 191 32.73 12.76 -5.56
C PRO A 191 32.26 13.87 -6.49
N LEU A 192 32.03 15.07 -5.93
CA LEU A 192 31.79 16.25 -6.74
C LEU A 192 33.13 16.67 -7.39
N THR A 193 33.20 16.64 -8.71
CA THR A 193 34.33 17.14 -9.51
C THR A 193 34.27 18.66 -9.66
#